data_18f820008fce9786136b6ad3f4f97699
#
_entry.id   18f820008fce9786136b6ad3f4f97699
#
_cell.length_a   1.000
_cell.length_b   1.000
_cell.length_c   1.000
_cell.angle_alpha   90.00
_cell.angle_beta   90.00
_cell.angle_gamma   90.00
#
_symmetry.space_group_name_H-M   'P 1'
#
loop_
_entity.id
_entity.type
_entity.pdbx_description
1 polymer ?
#
loop_
_entity_poly.entity_id
_entity_poly.type
_entity_poly.pdbx_seq_one_letter_code
_entity_poly.pdbx_strand_id
1 'polypeptide(L)'
;MGQSSSTESQETATFTNGKLSRGELESAFIREVTRSFQPIELMSLRDNLGLQELQGTTVVTMRQITNIIELPETPATQDMTNCISFLARFPNYRTAPDLNVAGVLKVLAILNPVKFAQLFGNNTRYFLMLIFLALSFDSRNESDPDKSEKILCSDDLVDVVYLQDKLQWMLIPQVQSFDGIEFSQYPLPASKLLRVLTLLLYIAPISLEAKHSQPLGALFQFDDLSWLEYEKKAMNLLRSFDLDLTSSNYTSKKIIFSTFEKIIGTSYSNGTMPNLLVPLHHLLDSLLYSTRTTLHDIEVADSRILTRPMLSQLATILPDELVFTRLKKLFVGAESGFSMRSMESKVFKWNAPTILLVSGKLIEMQPSSGPVPKNKKYAAFLTEYPRFHASNNNSPQPPSADDDSYTFMVYLQKPWKISNSECFGDEHSFIAQLSPRQIIYPSSAYAHNYAYFNTLGGGLGFGSKPPLIKNNVRIFKPGEVSLTIEAAMEIACFRHLAVPGTYKTGSIFPHNVPEFEISINITNLEVWGCGSQKELEEQKKLWEWENREAEARKKLNAMHWDDGRALLEMAGMIGKDQSGGSV
;
A
#
# COMPACT_ATOMS: atom_id res chain seq x y z
N MET A 1 32.87 -43.54 -37.42
CA MET A 1 31.63 -42.81 -37.63
C MET A 1 31.67 -41.60 -36.72
N GLY A 2 31.83 -40.43 -37.35
CA GLY A 2 32.20 -39.21 -36.64
C GLY A 2 31.06 -38.61 -35.83
N GLN A 3 31.32 -38.27 -34.62
CA GLN A 3 30.56 -37.28 -33.85
C GLN A 3 31.17 -35.89 -34.13
N SER A 4 30.43 -35.07 -34.86
CA SER A 4 30.71 -33.64 -34.95
C SER A 4 30.25 -32.96 -33.68
N SER A 5 31.19 -32.57 -32.82
CA SER A 5 30.95 -31.64 -31.72
C SER A 5 30.75 -30.25 -32.33
N SER A 6 29.54 -29.73 -32.29
CA SER A 6 29.26 -28.33 -32.49
C SER A 6 29.79 -27.57 -31.28
N THR A 7 30.95 -26.95 -31.39
CA THR A 7 31.42 -25.91 -30.53
C THR A 7 30.55 -24.66 -30.74
N GLU A 8 29.56 -24.45 -29.88
CA GLU A 8 28.96 -23.13 -29.69
C GLU A 8 30.08 -22.19 -29.21
N SER A 9 30.52 -21.32 -30.10
CA SER A 9 31.36 -20.19 -29.74
C SER A 9 30.55 -19.26 -28.82
N GLN A 10 30.81 -19.33 -27.53
CA GLN A 10 30.43 -18.25 -26.61
C GLN A 10 31.12 -16.98 -27.11
N GLU A 11 30.38 -16.10 -27.80
CA GLU A 11 30.81 -14.73 -28.04
C GLU A 11 31.03 -14.05 -26.67
N THR A 12 32.27 -13.96 -26.27
CA THR A 12 32.68 -13.17 -25.10
C THR A 12 32.35 -11.71 -25.41
N ALA A 13 31.32 -11.19 -24.75
CA ALA A 13 30.94 -9.79 -24.85
C ALA A 13 32.14 -8.90 -24.51
N THR A 14 32.65 -8.18 -25.50
CA THR A 14 33.83 -7.30 -25.34
C THR A 14 33.36 -5.93 -24.86
N PHE A 15 33.87 -5.51 -23.66
CA PHE A 15 33.72 -4.15 -23.17
C PHE A 15 34.77 -3.26 -23.84
N THR A 16 34.35 -2.09 -24.32
CA THR A 16 35.22 -1.04 -24.86
C THR A 16 35.06 0.23 -24.04
N ASN A 17 36.18 0.84 -23.67
CA ASN A 17 36.21 2.10 -22.93
C ASN A 17 36.33 3.27 -23.92
N GLY A 18 35.63 4.36 -23.62
CA GLY A 18 35.63 5.60 -24.39
C GLY A 18 35.57 6.83 -23.50
N LYS A 19 35.65 7.99 -24.12
CA LYS A 19 35.42 9.27 -23.45
C LYS A 19 34.40 10.06 -24.26
N LEU A 20 33.42 10.65 -23.56
CA LEU A 20 32.46 11.56 -24.14
C LEU A 20 32.47 12.88 -23.38
N SER A 21 32.21 13.98 -24.06
CA SER A 21 31.86 15.22 -23.38
C SER A 21 30.49 15.08 -22.68
N ARG A 22 30.22 15.91 -21.67
CA ARG A 22 28.94 15.90 -20.99
C ARG A 22 27.77 16.17 -21.92
N GLY A 23 27.95 17.06 -22.91
CA GLY A 23 26.94 17.33 -23.93
C GLY A 23 26.66 16.13 -24.84
N GLU A 24 27.70 15.38 -25.23
CA GLU A 24 27.55 14.15 -26.00
C GLU A 24 26.88 13.05 -25.17
N LEU A 25 27.23 12.92 -23.89
CA LEU A 25 26.61 11.97 -22.97
C LEU A 25 25.12 12.25 -22.81
N GLU A 26 24.74 13.51 -22.63
CA GLU A 26 23.34 13.93 -22.55
C GLU A 26 22.60 13.64 -23.87
N SER A 27 23.21 13.98 -25.00
CA SER A 27 22.63 13.70 -26.33
C SER A 27 22.46 12.20 -26.57
N ALA A 28 23.40 11.36 -26.09
CA ALA A 28 23.30 9.91 -26.17
C ALA A 28 22.13 9.40 -25.31
N PHE A 29 21.96 9.94 -24.10
CA PHE A 29 20.86 9.56 -23.22
C PHE A 29 19.51 9.95 -23.81
N ILE A 30 19.36 11.17 -24.34
CA ILE A 30 18.12 11.63 -24.99
C ILE A 30 17.76 10.72 -26.16
N ARG A 31 18.73 10.30 -26.99
CA ARG A 31 18.46 9.38 -28.11
C ARG A 31 17.98 8.02 -27.61
N GLU A 32 18.56 7.48 -26.55
CA GLU A 32 18.18 6.18 -26.00
C GLU A 32 16.80 6.25 -25.33
N VAL A 33 16.56 7.29 -24.54
CA VAL A 33 15.24 7.59 -23.96
C VAL A 33 14.18 7.70 -25.05
N THR A 34 14.41 8.49 -26.09
CA THR A 34 13.43 8.67 -27.18
C THR A 34 13.09 7.36 -27.86
N ARG A 35 14.07 6.46 -28.04
CA ARG A 35 13.86 5.11 -28.60
C ARG A 35 13.03 4.20 -27.70
N SER A 36 12.97 4.45 -26.41
CA SER A 36 12.15 3.66 -25.46
C SER A 36 10.65 3.98 -25.56
N PHE A 37 10.29 5.07 -26.25
CA PHE A 37 8.89 5.48 -26.46
C PHE A 37 8.37 4.98 -27.80
N GLN A 38 7.10 4.58 -27.81
CA GLN A 38 6.41 4.28 -29.07
C GLN A 38 6.05 5.57 -29.82
N PRO A 39 5.99 5.55 -31.16
CA PRO A 39 5.60 6.73 -31.94
C PRO A 39 4.27 7.35 -31.50
N ILE A 40 3.30 6.52 -31.09
CA ILE A 40 1.99 6.98 -30.61
C ILE A 40 2.10 7.74 -29.28
N GLU A 41 2.99 7.31 -28.37
CA GLU A 41 3.24 8.00 -27.10
C GLU A 41 3.83 9.40 -27.35
N LEU A 42 4.78 9.50 -28.28
CA LEU A 42 5.39 10.78 -28.65
C LEU A 42 4.39 11.72 -29.33
N MET A 43 3.52 11.20 -30.21
CA MET A 43 2.45 11.99 -30.84
C MET A 43 1.47 12.51 -29.77
N SER A 44 1.05 11.65 -28.86
CA SER A 44 0.17 12.04 -27.76
C SER A 44 0.80 13.11 -26.85
N LEU A 45 2.08 12.94 -26.50
CA LEU A 45 2.80 13.94 -25.73
C LEU A 45 2.84 15.31 -26.45
N ARG A 46 3.12 15.31 -27.75
CA ARG A 46 3.10 16.54 -28.57
C ARG A 46 1.74 17.23 -28.50
N ASP A 47 0.67 16.46 -28.70
CA ASP A 47 -0.69 16.99 -28.73
C ASP A 47 -1.13 17.51 -27.34
N ASN A 48 -0.80 16.78 -26.28
CA ASN A 48 -1.08 17.19 -24.91
C ASN A 48 -0.32 18.48 -24.51
N LEU A 49 0.94 18.63 -24.98
CA LEU A 49 1.71 19.85 -24.76
C LEU A 49 1.30 21.02 -25.67
N GLY A 50 0.41 20.78 -26.64
CA GLY A 50 -0.05 21.80 -27.62
C GLY A 50 1.03 22.24 -28.60
N LEU A 51 2.01 21.36 -28.90
CA LEU A 51 3.15 21.65 -29.77
C LEU A 51 2.85 21.25 -31.21
N GLN A 52 3.34 22.02 -32.18
CA GLN A 52 3.25 21.66 -33.60
C GLN A 52 4.22 20.52 -33.95
N GLU A 53 5.45 20.61 -33.43
CA GLU A 53 6.50 19.61 -33.58
C GLU A 53 7.13 19.28 -32.23
N LEU A 54 7.50 18.02 -32.01
CA LEU A 54 8.17 17.55 -30.81
C LEU A 54 9.69 17.71 -30.97
N GLN A 55 10.19 18.93 -30.77
CA GLN A 55 11.64 19.19 -30.76
C GLN A 55 12.15 19.13 -29.30
N GLY A 56 13.24 18.36 -29.08
CA GLY A 56 13.81 18.16 -27.74
C GLY A 56 14.19 19.45 -27.00
N THR A 57 14.56 20.50 -27.74
CA THR A 57 14.98 21.81 -27.23
C THR A 57 13.82 22.75 -26.92
N THR A 58 12.58 22.40 -27.30
CA THR A 58 11.41 23.25 -27.03
C THR A 58 11.19 23.36 -25.52
N VAL A 59 11.19 24.60 -25.01
CA VAL A 59 10.98 24.88 -23.59
C VAL A 59 9.54 24.52 -23.19
N VAL A 60 9.41 23.80 -22.10
CA VAL A 60 8.14 23.43 -21.47
C VAL A 60 8.11 24.00 -20.08
N THR A 61 7.10 24.79 -19.76
CA THR A 61 6.96 25.34 -18.42
C THR A 61 6.35 24.31 -17.47
N MET A 62 6.78 24.31 -16.20
CA MET A 62 6.14 23.45 -15.18
C MET A 62 4.64 23.69 -15.07
N ARG A 63 4.21 24.94 -15.27
CA ARG A 63 2.79 25.30 -15.26
C ARG A 63 2.00 24.59 -16.38
N GLN A 64 2.60 24.40 -17.56
CA GLN A 64 1.95 23.60 -18.62
C GLN A 64 1.74 22.15 -18.15
N ILE A 65 2.76 21.53 -17.54
CA ILE A 65 2.65 20.17 -17.04
C ILE A 65 1.58 20.08 -15.95
N THR A 66 1.65 20.93 -14.92
CA THR A 66 0.67 20.93 -13.81
C THR A 66 -0.75 21.20 -14.28
N ASN A 67 -0.93 22.05 -15.30
CA ASN A 67 -2.25 22.29 -15.90
C ASN A 67 -2.78 21.09 -16.68
N ILE A 68 -1.91 20.34 -17.39
CA ILE A 68 -2.32 19.13 -18.13
C ILE A 68 -2.74 18.03 -17.17
N ILE A 69 -1.97 17.83 -16.09
CA ILE A 69 -2.28 16.86 -15.04
C ILE A 69 -3.27 17.38 -13.99
N GLU A 70 -3.69 18.66 -14.11
CA GLU A 70 -4.70 19.32 -13.27
C GLU A 70 -4.48 19.12 -11.76
N LEU A 71 -3.22 19.17 -11.31
CA LEU A 71 -2.90 19.12 -9.89
C LEU A 71 -3.31 20.43 -9.18
N PRO A 72 -3.80 20.32 -7.94
CA PRO A 72 -4.12 21.51 -7.14
C PRO A 72 -2.88 22.34 -6.85
N GLU A 73 -3.00 23.67 -6.83
CA GLU A 73 -1.91 24.59 -6.46
C GLU A 73 -1.63 24.52 -4.95
N THR A 74 -0.78 23.60 -4.54
CA THR A 74 -0.38 23.38 -3.14
C THR A 74 1.14 23.40 -2.99
N PRO A 75 1.67 23.61 -1.77
CA PRO A 75 3.10 23.41 -1.51
C PRO A 75 3.60 22.01 -1.87
N ALA A 76 2.75 21.00 -1.79
CA ALA A 76 3.08 19.63 -2.18
C ALA A 76 3.30 19.51 -3.70
N THR A 77 2.48 20.19 -4.49
CA THR A 77 2.64 20.26 -5.96
C THR A 77 3.94 20.97 -6.33
N GLN A 78 4.31 22.03 -5.59
CA GLN A 78 5.60 22.70 -5.79
C GLN A 78 6.78 21.77 -5.45
N ASP A 79 6.70 21.00 -4.37
CA ASP A 79 7.74 20.01 -4.04
C ASP A 79 7.86 18.94 -5.12
N MET A 80 6.75 18.51 -5.71
CA MET A 80 6.73 17.55 -6.82
C MET A 80 7.32 18.16 -8.11
N THR A 81 7.02 19.40 -8.43
CA THR A 81 7.59 20.07 -9.60
C THR A 81 9.10 20.26 -9.48
N ASN A 82 9.60 20.54 -8.27
CA ASN A 82 11.04 20.58 -8.00
C ASN A 82 11.69 19.20 -8.21
N CYS A 83 11.02 18.13 -7.79
CA CYS A 83 11.47 16.76 -8.03
C CYS A 83 11.56 16.45 -9.55
N ILE A 84 10.54 16.80 -10.32
CA ILE A 84 10.53 16.65 -11.79
C ILE A 84 11.68 17.44 -12.42
N SER A 85 11.89 18.69 -12.00
CA SER A 85 12.98 19.53 -12.50
C SER A 85 14.35 18.93 -12.23
N PHE A 86 14.56 18.32 -11.05
CA PHE A 86 15.80 17.64 -10.73
C PHE A 86 16.03 16.41 -11.60
N LEU A 87 15.03 15.55 -11.76
CA LEU A 87 15.12 14.35 -12.60
C LEU A 87 15.38 14.68 -14.08
N ALA A 88 14.86 15.80 -14.57
CA ALA A 88 15.10 16.27 -15.93
C ALA A 88 16.58 16.62 -16.21
N ARG A 89 17.37 16.90 -15.19
CA ARG A 89 18.82 17.20 -15.32
C ARG A 89 19.67 15.99 -15.66
N PHE A 90 19.17 14.78 -15.48
CA PHE A 90 19.92 13.55 -15.80
C PHE A 90 20.52 13.60 -17.22
N PRO A 91 21.79 13.19 -17.43
CA PRO A 91 22.77 12.65 -16.47
C PRO A 91 23.65 13.72 -15.78
N ASN A 92 23.42 15.01 -16.01
CA ASN A 92 24.22 16.13 -15.54
C ASN A 92 23.52 16.88 -14.40
N TYR A 93 23.65 16.39 -13.17
CA TYR A 93 22.87 16.90 -12.02
C TYR A 93 23.27 18.31 -11.55
N ARG A 94 24.47 18.76 -11.87
CA ARG A 94 25.00 20.10 -11.47
C ARG A 94 24.66 21.20 -12.47
N THR A 95 23.96 20.89 -13.55
CA THR A 95 23.42 21.87 -14.49
C THR A 95 21.96 22.18 -14.14
N ALA A 96 21.52 23.41 -14.33
CA ALA A 96 20.14 23.82 -14.12
C ALA A 96 19.55 24.39 -15.43
N PRO A 97 19.37 23.55 -16.47
CA PRO A 97 18.74 24.00 -17.70
C PRO A 97 17.22 24.24 -17.46
N ASP A 98 16.65 25.13 -18.26
CA ASP A 98 15.20 25.24 -18.34
C ASP A 98 14.60 23.89 -18.75
N LEU A 99 13.44 23.54 -18.19
CA LEU A 99 12.76 22.32 -18.55
C LEU A 99 12.34 22.38 -20.02
N ASN A 100 12.72 21.38 -20.77
CA ASN A 100 12.39 21.24 -22.19
C ASN A 100 11.75 19.86 -22.45
N VAL A 101 11.30 19.65 -23.69
CA VAL A 101 10.68 18.37 -24.09
C VAL A 101 11.60 17.18 -23.81
N ALA A 102 12.90 17.30 -24.05
CA ALA A 102 13.87 16.23 -23.73
C ALA A 102 13.90 15.94 -22.22
N GLY A 103 13.86 16.98 -21.39
CA GLY A 103 13.76 16.83 -19.94
C GLY A 103 12.49 16.12 -19.49
N VAL A 104 11.35 16.45 -20.08
CA VAL A 104 10.08 15.75 -19.82
C VAL A 104 10.17 14.27 -20.19
N LEU A 105 10.71 13.95 -21.37
CA LEU A 105 10.91 12.55 -21.80
C LEU A 105 11.84 11.79 -20.85
N LYS A 106 12.94 12.42 -20.36
CA LYS A 106 13.84 11.82 -19.36
C LYS A 106 13.06 11.47 -18.09
N VAL A 107 12.25 12.38 -17.57
CA VAL A 107 11.45 12.17 -16.35
C VAL A 107 10.46 11.02 -16.54
N LEU A 108 9.73 11.01 -17.64
CA LEU A 108 8.77 9.96 -17.97
C LEU A 108 9.45 8.58 -18.08
N ALA A 109 10.65 8.52 -18.67
CA ALA A 109 11.41 7.27 -18.79
C ALA A 109 11.96 6.81 -17.44
N ILE A 110 12.45 7.72 -16.60
CA ILE A 110 12.99 7.40 -15.27
C ILE A 110 11.88 6.91 -14.33
N LEU A 111 10.71 7.55 -14.35
CA LEU A 111 9.60 7.21 -13.45
C LEU A 111 8.76 6.02 -13.95
N ASN A 112 8.83 5.64 -15.22
CA ASN A 112 8.16 4.47 -15.72
C ASN A 112 9.00 3.20 -15.46
N PRO A 113 8.50 2.20 -14.69
CA PRO A 113 9.29 1.03 -14.30
C PRO A 113 9.85 0.22 -15.47
N VAL A 114 9.07 0.09 -16.55
CA VAL A 114 9.47 -0.70 -17.73
C VAL A 114 10.59 0.01 -18.48
N LYS A 115 10.45 1.32 -18.74
CA LYS A 115 11.46 2.12 -19.43
C LYS A 115 12.72 2.28 -18.56
N PHE A 116 12.56 2.46 -17.25
CA PHE A 116 13.69 2.47 -16.32
C PHE A 116 14.49 1.17 -16.35
N ALA A 117 13.81 0.03 -16.33
CA ALA A 117 14.47 -1.27 -16.42
C ALA A 117 15.22 -1.48 -17.75
N GLN A 118 14.71 -0.93 -18.86
CA GLN A 118 15.40 -0.95 -20.16
C GLN A 118 16.67 -0.12 -20.16
N LEU A 119 16.69 1.03 -19.47
CA LEU A 119 17.83 1.96 -19.43
C LEU A 119 18.89 1.56 -18.40
N PHE A 120 18.48 1.15 -17.20
CA PHE A 120 19.33 0.94 -16.04
C PHE A 120 19.33 -0.50 -15.49
N GLY A 121 18.61 -1.41 -16.15
CA GLY A 121 18.34 -2.74 -15.61
C GLY A 121 17.39 -2.67 -14.40
N ASN A 122 17.21 -3.80 -13.73
CA ASN A 122 16.36 -3.89 -12.53
C ASN A 122 17.06 -3.33 -11.27
N ASN A 123 17.77 -2.21 -11.39
CA ASN A 123 18.48 -1.60 -10.25
C ASN A 123 17.58 -0.69 -9.44
N THR A 124 16.74 -1.31 -8.63
CA THR A 124 15.75 -0.61 -7.79
C THR A 124 16.40 0.31 -6.76
N ARG A 125 17.57 -0.06 -6.25
CA ARG A 125 18.30 0.81 -5.31
C ARG A 125 18.69 2.13 -5.97
N TYR A 126 19.19 2.08 -7.20
CA TYR A 126 19.53 3.29 -7.96
C TYR A 126 18.31 4.16 -8.21
N PHE A 127 17.16 3.54 -8.54
CA PHE A 127 15.89 4.26 -8.65
C PHE A 127 15.52 4.99 -7.36
N LEU A 128 15.59 4.32 -6.21
CA LEU A 128 15.28 4.94 -4.91
C LEU A 128 16.27 6.05 -4.55
N MET A 129 17.54 5.92 -4.93
CA MET A 129 18.54 6.97 -4.77
C MET A 129 18.17 8.21 -5.59
N LEU A 130 17.78 8.04 -6.85
CA LEU A 130 17.32 9.13 -7.72
C LEU A 130 16.10 9.86 -7.11
N ILE A 131 15.09 9.12 -6.68
CA ILE A 131 13.89 9.70 -6.07
C ILE A 131 14.22 10.43 -4.78
N PHE A 132 15.05 9.83 -3.93
CA PHE A 132 15.46 10.45 -2.66
C PHE A 132 16.17 11.78 -2.90
N LEU A 133 17.15 11.83 -3.82
CA LEU A 133 17.85 13.06 -4.17
C LEU A 133 16.90 14.10 -4.75
N ALA A 134 16.04 13.69 -5.67
CA ALA A 134 15.06 14.59 -6.28
C ALA A 134 14.11 15.20 -5.24
N LEU A 135 13.69 14.42 -4.23
CA LEU A 135 12.88 14.92 -3.13
C LEU A 135 13.68 15.78 -2.14
N SER A 136 14.94 15.46 -1.91
CA SER A 136 15.80 16.20 -0.96
C SER A 136 16.30 17.52 -1.52
N PHE A 137 16.41 17.60 -2.83
CA PHE A 137 16.91 18.77 -3.52
C PHE A 137 15.95 19.96 -3.38
N ASP A 138 16.49 21.13 -3.06
CA ASP A 138 15.75 22.39 -3.01
C ASP A 138 16.49 23.44 -3.86
N SER A 139 15.86 23.85 -4.96
CA SER A 139 16.41 24.85 -5.86
C SER A 139 16.73 26.20 -5.19
N ARG A 140 16.14 26.45 -4.01
CA ARG A 140 16.41 27.66 -3.22
C ARG A 140 17.78 27.65 -2.53
N ASN A 141 18.38 26.48 -2.32
CA ASN A 141 19.70 26.34 -1.71
C ASN A 141 20.85 26.47 -2.74
N GLU A 142 20.56 26.55 -4.05
CA GLU A 142 21.56 26.79 -5.09
C GLU A 142 22.14 28.21 -5.07
N SER A 143 21.48 29.16 -4.41
CA SER A 143 21.89 30.56 -4.36
C SER A 143 22.87 30.91 -3.24
N ASP A 144 23.41 29.92 -2.53
CA ASP A 144 24.41 30.14 -1.47
C ASP A 144 25.81 30.34 -2.11
N PRO A 145 26.33 31.58 -2.18
CA PRO A 145 27.56 31.88 -2.92
C PRO A 145 28.84 31.26 -2.30
N ASP A 146 28.75 30.79 -1.05
CA ASP A 146 29.88 30.12 -0.37
C ASP A 146 30.01 28.63 -0.73
N LYS A 147 28.99 28.05 -1.39
CA LYS A 147 29.04 26.70 -1.96
C LYS A 147 29.26 26.74 -3.48
N SER A 148 30.24 27.54 -3.96
CA SER A 148 30.66 27.52 -5.35
C SER A 148 31.32 26.18 -5.70
N GLU A 149 30.55 25.12 -5.72
CA GLU A 149 30.93 23.90 -6.42
C GLU A 149 31.11 24.26 -7.89
N LYS A 150 32.25 23.90 -8.45
CA LYS A 150 32.61 24.12 -9.85
C LYS A 150 31.41 23.80 -10.74
N ILE A 151 30.88 24.80 -11.42
CA ILE A 151 29.94 24.58 -12.53
C ILE A 151 30.71 23.75 -13.55
N LEU A 152 30.26 22.53 -13.78
CA LEU A 152 30.88 21.61 -14.74
C LEU A 152 30.55 22.10 -16.15
N CYS A 153 31.56 22.27 -16.98
CA CYS A 153 31.37 22.68 -18.36
C CYS A 153 30.82 21.54 -19.21
N SER A 154 30.06 21.87 -20.26
CA SER A 154 29.54 20.88 -21.23
C SER A 154 30.67 20.08 -21.93
N ASP A 155 31.87 20.62 -21.96
CA ASP A 155 33.03 20.05 -22.63
C ASP A 155 33.89 19.13 -21.71
N ASP A 156 33.54 19.04 -20.39
CA ASP A 156 34.24 18.13 -19.48
C ASP A 156 34.05 16.68 -19.94
N LEU A 157 35.20 15.95 -20.04
CA LEU A 157 35.22 14.57 -20.49
C LEU A 157 34.83 13.60 -19.39
N VAL A 158 33.96 12.67 -19.74
CA VAL A 158 33.42 11.61 -18.89
C VAL A 158 33.88 10.25 -19.44
N ASP A 159 34.45 9.41 -18.58
CA ASP A 159 34.79 8.04 -18.94
C ASP A 159 33.51 7.20 -19.10
N VAL A 160 33.39 6.51 -20.23
CA VAL A 160 32.22 5.72 -20.59
C VAL A 160 32.60 4.30 -20.98
N VAL A 161 31.67 3.37 -20.78
CA VAL A 161 31.84 1.94 -21.08
C VAL A 161 30.75 1.52 -22.04
N TYR A 162 31.17 0.84 -23.14
CA TYR A 162 30.26 0.25 -24.13
C TYR A 162 30.28 -1.27 -24.03
N LEU A 163 29.14 -1.89 -24.26
CA LEU A 163 28.96 -3.31 -24.47
C LEU A 163 28.23 -3.49 -25.80
N GLN A 164 28.87 -4.10 -26.79
CA GLN A 164 28.29 -4.25 -28.14
C GLN A 164 27.69 -2.94 -28.69
N ASP A 165 28.50 -1.87 -28.66
CA ASP A 165 28.13 -0.51 -29.09
C ASP A 165 26.98 0.16 -28.30
N LYS A 166 26.49 -0.46 -27.21
CA LYS A 166 25.54 0.15 -26.28
C LYS A 166 26.23 0.72 -25.06
N LEU A 167 25.88 1.95 -24.72
CA LEU A 167 26.39 2.62 -23.54
C LEU A 167 25.86 1.93 -22.26
N GLN A 168 26.76 1.65 -21.35
CA GLN A 168 26.42 1.01 -20.07
C GLN A 168 26.27 2.08 -18.98
N TRP A 169 25.07 2.65 -18.84
CA TRP A 169 24.78 3.76 -17.93
C TRP A 169 25.25 3.49 -16.49
N MET A 170 25.00 2.28 -16.00
CA MET A 170 25.36 1.89 -14.65
C MET A 170 26.84 1.63 -14.42
N LEU A 171 27.68 1.68 -15.47
CA LEU A 171 29.13 1.58 -15.37
C LEU A 171 29.84 2.93 -15.50
N ILE A 172 29.11 4.02 -15.73
CA ILE A 172 29.64 5.38 -15.82
C ILE A 172 29.81 5.94 -14.41
N PRO A 173 31.05 6.28 -13.97
CA PRO A 173 31.32 6.71 -12.59
C PRO A 173 30.52 7.95 -12.18
N GLN A 174 30.35 8.91 -13.07
CA GLN A 174 29.59 10.15 -12.82
C GLN A 174 28.11 9.88 -12.64
N VAL A 175 27.54 8.92 -13.38
CA VAL A 175 26.14 8.49 -13.24
C VAL A 175 25.96 7.76 -11.91
N GLN A 176 26.87 6.84 -11.55
CA GLN A 176 26.81 6.11 -10.27
C GLN A 176 26.93 7.03 -9.06
N SER A 177 27.80 8.04 -9.14
CA SER A 177 28.11 8.96 -8.04
C SER A 177 27.23 10.21 -8.04
N PHE A 178 26.26 10.34 -8.96
CA PHE A 178 25.41 11.54 -9.10
C PHE A 178 26.25 12.84 -9.19
N ASP A 179 27.28 12.84 -10.04
CA ASP A 179 28.27 13.95 -10.15
C ASP A 179 28.97 14.27 -8.82
N GLY A 180 29.16 13.27 -7.95
CA GLY A 180 29.79 13.45 -6.65
C GLY A 180 28.86 14.07 -5.59
N ILE A 181 27.55 14.01 -5.78
CA ILE A 181 26.60 14.43 -4.76
C ILE A 181 26.58 13.42 -3.62
N GLU A 182 26.96 13.84 -2.43
CA GLU A 182 26.92 13.01 -1.22
C GLU A 182 25.55 13.06 -0.54
N PHE A 183 24.92 11.91 -0.37
CA PHE A 183 23.58 11.79 0.25
C PHE A 183 23.53 12.36 1.68
N SER A 184 24.63 12.30 2.42
CA SER A 184 24.72 12.84 3.78
C SER A 184 24.48 14.34 3.86
N GLN A 185 24.77 15.08 2.78
CA GLN A 185 24.62 16.53 2.70
C GLN A 185 23.17 16.96 2.38
N TYR A 186 22.35 16.04 1.85
CA TYR A 186 20.99 16.30 1.41
C TYR A 186 19.96 15.42 2.13
N PRO A 187 19.79 15.55 3.45
CA PRO A 187 18.77 14.82 4.16
C PRO A 187 17.38 15.38 3.80
N LEU A 188 16.41 14.50 3.63
CA LEU A 188 15.05 14.87 3.27
C LEU A 188 14.29 15.41 4.50
N PRO A 189 13.82 16.69 4.50
CA PRO A 189 13.00 17.21 5.59
C PRO A 189 11.70 16.41 5.72
N ALA A 190 11.36 15.98 6.93
CA ALA A 190 10.14 15.19 7.16
C ALA A 190 8.86 15.98 6.83
N SER A 191 8.88 17.32 6.98
CA SER A 191 7.78 18.20 6.56
C SER A 191 7.56 18.18 5.04
N LYS A 192 8.63 18.15 4.24
CA LYS A 192 8.56 18.02 2.77
C LYS A 192 8.03 16.64 2.40
N LEU A 193 8.56 15.59 3.03
CA LEU A 193 8.08 14.22 2.80
C LEU A 193 6.60 14.08 3.14
N LEU A 194 6.11 14.68 4.25
CA LEU A 194 4.69 14.66 4.61
C LEU A 194 3.82 15.23 3.48
N ARG A 195 4.18 16.39 2.94
CA ARG A 195 3.43 17.01 1.84
C ARG A 195 3.39 16.13 0.59
N VAL A 196 4.53 15.54 0.23
CA VAL A 196 4.61 14.61 -0.91
C VAL A 196 3.77 13.35 -0.67
N LEU A 197 3.84 12.75 0.53
CA LEU A 197 3.02 11.60 0.90
C LEU A 197 1.52 11.95 0.83
N THR A 198 1.13 13.13 1.30
CA THR A 198 -0.27 13.60 1.21
C THR A 198 -0.72 13.69 -0.24
N LEU A 199 0.11 14.27 -1.12
CA LEU A 199 -0.20 14.36 -2.55
C LEU A 199 -0.31 12.97 -3.19
N LEU A 200 0.62 12.05 -2.89
CA LEU A 200 0.59 10.69 -3.43
C LEU A 200 -0.68 9.93 -2.99
N LEU A 201 -1.09 10.08 -1.74
CA LEU A 201 -2.35 9.49 -1.28
C LEU A 201 -3.57 10.14 -1.94
N TYR A 202 -3.53 11.45 -2.16
CA TYR A 202 -4.62 12.19 -2.80
C TYR A 202 -4.84 11.77 -4.25
N ILE A 203 -3.75 11.54 -5.00
CA ILE A 203 -3.79 11.11 -6.40
C ILE A 203 -3.90 9.57 -6.58
N ALA A 204 -3.79 8.77 -5.50
CA ALA A 204 -3.83 7.31 -5.58
C ALA A 204 -5.06 6.74 -6.29
N PRO A 205 -6.29 7.32 -6.18
CA PRO A 205 -7.46 6.82 -6.88
C PRO A 205 -7.45 7.02 -8.40
N ILE A 206 -6.44 7.67 -8.98
CA ILE A 206 -6.34 7.89 -10.42
C ILE A 206 -6.09 6.55 -11.13
N SER A 207 -6.96 6.21 -12.08
CA SER A 207 -6.85 5.03 -12.93
C SER A 207 -6.44 5.40 -14.34
N LEU A 208 -5.66 4.55 -14.99
CA LEU A 208 -5.36 4.64 -16.42
C LEU A 208 -6.48 4.06 -17.31
N GLU A 209 -7.49 3.42 -16.74
CA GLU A 209 -8.62 2.90 -17.51
C GLU A 209 -9.54 4.02 -17.99
N ALA A 210 -9.47 4.33 -19.29
CA ALA A 210 -10.27 5.34 -19.95
C ALA A 210 -11.72 4.89 -20.15
N LYS A 211 -12.59 5.11 -19.19
CA LYS A 211 -14.03 4.90 -19.41
C LYS A 211 -14.83 6.18 -19.67
N HIS A 212 -14.39 7.34 -19.24
CA HIS A 212 -15.07 8.62 -19.52
C HIS A 212 -14.10 9.80 -19.58
N SER A 213 -14.27 10.65 -20.59
CA SER A 213 -13.41 11.81 -20.90
C SER A 213 -13.74 13.05 -20.05
N GLN A 214 -13.62 12.96 -18.72
CA GLN A 214 -13.72 14.15 -17.88
C GLN A 214 -12.34 14.68 -17.50
N PRO A 215 -12.17 16.02 -17.40
CA PRO A 215 -10.93 16.61 -16.90
C PRO A 215 -10.64 16.18 -15.48
N LEU A 216 -9.37 15.95 -15.12
CA LEU A 216 -8.96 15.57 -13.76
C LEU A 216 -9.42 16.57 -12.70
N GLY A 217 -9.38 17.89 -12.99
CA GLY A 217 -9.83 18.93 -12.07
C GLY A 217 -11.32 18.90 -11.77
N ALA A 218 -12.14 18.35 -12.70
CA ALA A 218 -13.55 18.12 -12.43
C ALA A 218 -13.77 16.88 -11.51
N LEU A 219 -12.78 15.98 -11.45
CA LEU A 219 -12.79 14.78 -10.61
C LEU A 219 -12.24 15.04 -9.20
N PHE A 220 -11.27 15.96 -9.09
CA PHE A 220 -10.72 16.40 -7.81
C PHE A 220 -11.37 17.73 -7.40
N GLN A 221 -12.46 17.67 -6.69
CA GLN A 221 -12.92 18.80 -5.91
C GLN A 221 -11.95 18.96 -4.74
N PHE A 222 -10.92 19.79 -4.94
CA PHE A 222 -9.98 20.13 -3.87
C PHE A 222 -10.76 20.86 -2.78
N ASP A 223 -10.80 20.26 -1.61
CA ASP A 223 -11.39 20.79 -0.39
C ASP A 223 -10.37 20.66 0.74
N ASP A 224 -10.17 21.74 1.49
CA ASP A 224 -9.21 21.78 2.59
C ASP A 224 -9.49 20.71 3.65
N LEU A 225 -10.75 20.39 3.91
CA LEU A 225 -11.14 19.34 4.86
C LEU A 225 -10.75 17.94 4.36
N SER A 226 -10.99 17.68 3.09
CA SER A 226 -10.59 16.43 2.45
C SER A 226 -9.07 16.29 2.47
N TRP A 227 -8.32 17.35 2.14
CA TRP A 227 -6.85 17.35 2.19
C TRP A 227 -6.32 17.01 3.58
N LEU A 228 -6.91 17.58 4.63
CA LEU A 228 -6.52 17.32 6.02
C LEU A 228 -6.70 15.84 6.41
N GLU A 229 -7.74 15.18 5.87
CA GLU A 229 -7.93 13.74 6.10
C GLU A 229 -6.85 12.89 5.43
N TYR A 230 -6.42 13.26 4.22
CA TYR A 230 -5.28 12.62 3.57
C TYR A 230 -3.97 12.90 4.32
N GLU A 231 -3.77 14.12 4.83
CA GLU A 231 -2.59 14.47 5.63
C GLU A 231 -2.50 13.66 6.92
N LYS A 232 -3.61 13.39 7.60
CA LYS A 232 -3.64 12.48 8.76
C LYS A 232 -3.16 11.07 8.39
N LYS A 233 -3.56 10.54 7.23
CA LYS A 233 -3.09 9.24 6.75
C LYS A 233 -1.61 9.29 6.33
N ALA A 234 -1.20 10.35 5.66
CA ALA A 234 0.19 10.59 5.31
C ALA A 234 1.10 10.68 6.56
N MET A 235 0.61 11.24 7.67
CA MET A 235 1.31 11.26 8.94
C MET A 235 1.53 9.84 9.50
N ASN A 236 0.56 8.92 9.36
CA ASN A 236 0.75 7.53 9.73
C ASN A 236 1.85 6.85 8.90
N LEU A 237 1.95 7.19 7.61
CA LEU A 237 3.03 6.74 6.74
C LEU A 237 4.37 7.35 7.16
N LEU A 238 4.41 8.66 7.41
CA LEU A 238 5.62 9.38 7.80
C LEU A 238 6.23 8.86 9.10
N ARG A 239 5.40 8.51 10.09
CA ARG A 239 5.85 7.92 11.35
C ARG A 239 6.55 6.58 11.20
N SER A 240 6.45 5.92 10.04
CA SER A 240 7.19 4.69 9.75
C SER A 240 8.67 4.95 9.46
N PHE A 241 9.03 6.16 9.06
CA PHE A 241 10.43 6.52 8.76
C PHE A 241 11.26 6.82 10.02
N ASP A 242 10.63 7.28 11.10
CA ASP A 242 11.31 7.52 12.37
C ASP A 242 10.36 7.18 13.54
N LEU A 243 10.83 6.30 14.44
CA LEU A 243 10.04 5.81 15.58
C LEU A 243 9.69 6.93 16.58
N ASP A 244 10.53 7.95 16.69
CA ASP A 244 10.34 9.08 17.60
C ASP A 244 9.56 10.24 16.97
N LEU A 245 9.03 10.05 15.75
CA LEU A 245 8.33 11.10 15.03
C LEU A 245 6.90 11.26 15.56
N THR A 246 6.59 12.49 15.94
CA THR A 246 5.28 12.92 16.46
C THR A 246 4.72 14.08 15.64
N SER A 247 3.45 14.41 15.80
CA SER A 247 2.83 15.58 15.17
C SER A 247 3.43 16.92 15.64
N SER A 248 4.13 16.92 16.78
CA SER A 248 4.76 18.15 17.32
C SER A 248 6.20 18.36 16.85
N ASN A 249 6.93 17.29 16.48
CA ASN A 249 8.38 17.39 16.21
C ASN A 249 8.76 17.15 14.73
N TYR A 250 7.82 16.72 13.85
CA TYR A 250 8.13 16.34 12.47
C TYR A 250 8.77 17.49 11.65
N THR A 251 8.48 18.76 11.98
CA THR A 251 9.03 19.91 11.25
C THR A 251 10.54 20.05 11.39
N SER A 252 11.11 19.57 12.50
CA SER A 252 12.56 19.60 12.78
C SER A 252 13.30 18.32 12.37
N LYS A 253 12.56 17.24 12.10
CA LYS A 253 13.14 15.94 11.76
C LYS A 253 13.58 15.86 10.29
N LYS A 254 14.62 15.07 10.06
CA LYS A 254 15.20 14.82 8.73
C LYS A 254 15.32 13.32 8.52
N ILE A 255 14.95 12.87 7.34
CA ILE A 255 15.01 11.46 6.94
C ILE A 255 16.29 11.23 6.14
N ILE A 256 17.03 10.17 6.46
CA ILE A 256 18.24 9.75 5.75
C ILE A 256 17.91 8.66 4.72
N PHE A 257 18.76 8.53 3.70
CA PHE A 257 18.53 7.60 2.59
C PHE A 257 18.35 6.15 3.04
N SER A 258 19.16 5.66 3.99
CA SER A 258 19.05 4.28 4.47
C SER A 258 17.70 3.94 5.08
N THR A 259 17.09 4.89 5.79
CA THR A 259 15.73 4.75 6.32
C THR A 259 14.70 4.78 5.21
N PHE A 260 14.85 5.72 4.26
CA PHE A 260 13.97 5.84 3.09
C PHE A 260 13.94 4.55 2.26
N GLU A 261 15.13 4.00 1.92
CA GLU A 261 15.29 2.74 1.19
C GLU A 261 14.62 1.58 1.93
N LYS A 262 14.79 1.48 3.24
CA LYS A 262 14.21 0.42 4.07
C LYS A 262 12.69 0.45 4.08
N ILE A 263 12.09 1.64 4.16
CA ILE A 263 10.64 1.81 4.32
C ILE A 263 9.90 1.68 3.00
N ILE A 264 10.38 2.34 1.95
CA ILE A 264 9.72 2.27 0.64
C ILE A 264 9.92 0.88 0.06
N GLY A 265 11.15 0.33 0.12
CA GLY A 265 11.44 -0.99 -0.36
C GLY A 265 11.09 -1.18 -1.83
N THR A 266 11.21 -2.42 -2.27
CA THR A 266 10.75 -2.84 -3.60
C THR A 266 9.91 -4.08 -3.46
N SER A 267 9.21 -4.47 -4.52
CA SER A 267 8.42 -5.71 -4.58
C SER A 267 9.21 -6.97 -4.19
N TYR A 268 10.54 -6.89 -4.20
CA TYR A 268 11.47 -7.97 -3.80
C TYR A 268 12.06 -7.78 -2.39
N SER A 269 12.02 -6.58 -1.83
CA SER A 269 12.41 -6.31 -0.45
C SER A 269 11.15 -6.02 0.35
N ASN A 270 11.02 -6.61 1.52
CA ASN A 270 9.89 -6.49 2.45
C ASN A 270 9.65 -5.04 2.92
N GLY A 271 9.49 -4.10 1.99
CA GLY A 271 9.21 -2.69 2.30
C GLY A 271 7.82 -2.52 2.91
N THR A 272 7.67 -1.47 3.69
CA THR A 272 6.39 -1.15 4.33
C THR A 272 5.40 -0.49 3.36
N MET A 273 5.89 0.04 2.23
CA MET A 273 5.10 0.79 1.24
C MET A 273 5.54 0.49 -0.20
N PRO A 274 5.44 -0.77 -0.67
CA PRO A 274 5.97 -1.16 -1.98
C PRO A 274 5.30 -0.43 -3.16
N ASN A 275 4.06 0.00 -3.01
CA ASN A 275 3.28 0.63 -4.07
C ASN A 275 3.17 2.16 -3.94
N LEU A 276 3.94 2.78 -3.04
CA LEU A 276 3.80 4.22 -2.74
C LEU A 276 3.95 5.12 -3.97
N LEU A 277 4.82 4.76 -4.92
CA LEU A 277 5.11 5.57 -6.11
C LEU A 277 4.23 5.24 -7.32
N VAL A 278 3.37 4.23 -7.24
CA VAL A 278 2.47 3.83 -8.34
C VAL A 278 1.56 4.98 -8.79
N PRO A 279 0.92 5.77 -7.89
CA PRO A 279 0.09 6.89 -8.30
C PRO A 279 0.83 7.94 -9.12
N LEU A 280 2.12 8.16 -8.84
CA LEU A 280 2.95 9.10 -9.59
C LEU A 280 3.18 8.61 -11.03
N HIS A 281 3.38 7.30 -11.24
CA HIS A 281 3.48 6.72 -12.58
C HIS A 281 2.20 6.95 -13.37
N HIS A 282 1.05 6.61 -12.80
CA HIS A 282 -0.25 6.76 -13.45
C HIS A 282 -0.52 8.22 -13.82
N LEU A 283 -0.19 9.15 -12.92
CA LEU A 283 -0.34 10.57 -13.17
C LEU A 283 0.52 11.04 -14.35
N LEU A 284 1.79 10.65 -14.40
CA LEU A 284 2.71 11.07 -15.47
C LEU A 284 2.46 10.33 -16.78
N ASP A 285 2.06 9.07 -16.75
CA ASP A 285 1.68 8.33 -17.94
C ASP A 285 0.45 8.97 -18.64
N SER A 286 -0.37 9.74 -17.91
CA SER A 286 -1.45 10.52 -18.51
C SER A 286 -0.97 11.57 -19.54
N LEU A 287 0.29 12.00 -19.43
CA LEU A 287 0.92 12.87 -20.46
C LEU A 287 1.19 12.15 -21.77
N LEU A 288 1.35 10.82 -21.74
CA LEU A 288 1.69 9.99 -22.91
C LEU A 288 0.45 9.44 -23.62
N TYR A 289 -0.67 9.34 -22.92
CA TYR A 289 -1.88 8.76 -23.48
C TYR A 289 -2.94 9.84 -23.64
N SER A 290 -3.52 9.92 -24.85
CA SER A 290 -4.64 10.83 -25.13
C SER A 290 -5.94 10.42 -24.42
N THR A 291 -5.99 9.23 -23.86
CA THR A 291 -7.05 8.74 -23.00
C THR A 291 -6.91 9.40 -21.63
N ARG A 292 -7.87 10.26 -21.30
CA ARG A 292 -7.88 10.97 -20.02
C ARG A 292 -8.01 10.00 -18.88
N THR A 293 -7.23 10.26 -17.84
CA THR A 293 -7.31 9.52 -16.58
C THR A 293 -8.71 9.70 -15.96
N THR A 294 -9.23 8.65 -15.39
CA THR A 294 -10.48 8.67 -14.62
C THR A 294 -10.18 8.30 -13.18
N LEU A 295 -10.99 8.81 -12.26
CA LEU A 295 -10.99 8.25 -10.91
C LEU A 295 -11.68 6.89 -10.92
N HIS A 296 -11.17 5.96 -10.14
CA HIS A 296 -11.91 4.75 -9.82
C HIS A 296 -13.26 5.13 -9.21
N ASP A 297 -14.32 4.57 -9.74
CA ASP A 297 -15.67 4.74 -9.20
C ASP A 297 -15.80 3.88 -7.94
N ILE A 298 -15.46 4.49 -6.80
CA ILE A 298 -15.38 3.79 -5.52
C ILE A 298 -16.71 3.96 -4.82
N GLU A 299 -17.56 2.95 -4.90
CA GLU A 299 -18.68 2.82 -3.99
C GLU A 299 -18.19 2.37 -2.61
N VAL A 300 -17.72 3.31 -1.80
CA VAL A 300 -17.50 3.06 -0.35
C VAL A 300 -18.85 3.23 0.35
N ALA A 301 -19.77 2.30 0.11
CA ALA A 301 -21.06 2.32 0.76
C ALA A 301 -20.91 2.02 2.25
N ASP A 302 -21.33 2.96 3.09
CA ASP A 302 -21.60 2.79 4.54
C ASP A 302 -20.47 2.22 5.41
N SER A 303 -19.20 2.43 5.03
CA SER A 303 -18.06 2.07 5.86
C SER A 303 -17.71 3.18 6.86
N ARG A 304 -17.29 2.79 8.07
CA ARG A 304 -16.75 3.71 9.08
C ARG A 304 -15.23 3.72 9.14
N ILE A 305 -14.58 2.65 8.68
CA ILE A 305 -13.12 2.54 8.64
C ILE A 305 -12.62 2.84 7.24
N LEU A 306 -13.23 2.26 6.22
CA LEU A 306 -12.79 2.31 4.83
C LEU A 306 -13.24 3.60 4.15
N THR A 307 -12.59 4.71 4.50
CA THR A 307 -12.76 6.01 3.83
C THR A 307 -11.87 6.10 2.58
N ARG A 308 -12.09 7.07 1.68
CA ARG A 308 -11.21 7.29 0.52
C ARG A 308 -9.73 7.45 0.91
N PRO A 309 -9.35 8.28 1.91
CA PRO A 309 -7.97 8.35 2.37
C PRO A 309 -7.44 7.02 2.95
N MET A 310 -8.28 6.20 3.56
CA MET A 310 -7.90 4.86 4.01
C MET A 310 -7.65 3.91 2.83
N LEU A 311 -8.47 3.96 1.78
CA LEU A 311 -8.23 3.20 0.55
C LEU A 311 -6.89 3.57 -0.07
N SER A 312 -6.58 4.86 -0.19
CA SER A 312 -5.28 5.32 -0.68
C SER A 312 -4.13 4.82 0.20
N GLN A 313 -4.30 4.80 1.52
CA GLN A 313 -3.32 4.23 2.43
C GLN A 313 -3.15 2.71 2.19
N LEU A 314 -4.23 1.96 2.02
CA LEU A 314 -4.19 0.52 1.69
C LEU A 314 -3.50 0.25 0.35
N ALA A 315 -3.68 1.12 -0.65
CA ALA A 315 -3.04 1.01 -1.95
C ALA A 315 -1.51 1.12 -1.88
N THR A 316 -0.94 1.70 -0.83
CA THR A 316 0.52 1.67 -0.61
C THR A 316 1.05 0.28 -0.29
N ILE A 317 0.19 -0.63 0.18
CA ILE A 317 0.53 -2.00 0.61
C ILE A 317 0.03 -3.03 -0.40
N LEU A 318 -1.21 -2.88 -0.84
CA LEU A 318 -1.91 -3.79 -1.75
C LEU A 318 -1.94 -3.20 -3.17
N PRO A 319 -2.09 -4.02 -4.21
CA PRO A 319 -2.31 -3.52 -5.55
C PRO A 319 -3.51 -2.57 -5.61
N ASP A 320 -3.36 -1.43 -6.29
CA ASP A 320 -4.37 -0.39 -6.43
C ASP A 320 -5.69 -0.91 -7.02
N GLU A 321 -5.62 -1.73 -8.07
CA GLU A 321 -6.80 -2.37 -8.66
C GLU A 321 -7.60 -3.19 -7.65
N LEU A 322 -6.92 -3.88 -6.73
CA LEU A 322 -7.57 -4.68 -5.70
C LEU A 322 -8.29 -3.78 -4.70
N VAL A 323 -7.69 -2.65 -4.35
CA VAL A 323 -8.22 -1.74 -3.34
C VAL A 323 -9.35 -0.88 -3.90
N PHE A 324 -9.20 -0.34 -5.12
CA PHE A 324 -10.16 0.64 -5.63
C PHE A 324 -11.32 0.03 -6.43
N THR A 325 -11.13 -1.13 -7.07
CA THR A 325 -12.16 -1.70 -7.95
C THR A 325 -12.73 -3.04 -7.51
N ARG A 326 -12.04 -3.76 -6.62
CA ARG A 326 -12.36 -5.17 -6.32
C ARG A 326 -12.81 -5.44 -4.89
N LEU A 327 -12.98 -4.40 -4.07
CA LEU A 327 -13.48 -4.56 -2.71
C LEU A 327 -14.99 -4.78 -2.68
N LYS A 328 -15.41 -5.77 -1.93
CA LYS A 328 -16.81 -6.09 -1.68
C LYS A 328 -17.11 -6.14 -0.18
N LYS A 329 -18.07 -5.36 0.27
CA LYS A 329 -18.51 -5.38 1.68
C LYS A 329 -19.08 -6.76 2.02
N LEU A 330 -18.49 -7.44 3.01
CA LEU A 330 -19.01 -8.71 3.53
C LEU A 330 -19.62 -8.54 4.91
N PHE A 331 -18.93 -7.87 5.83
CA PHE A 331 -19.38 -7.70 7.19
C PHE A 331 -18.97 -6.32 7.74
N VAL A 332 -19.91 -5.64 8.36
CA VAL A 332 -19.69 -4.39 9.12
C VAL A 332 -20.37 -4.57 10.47
N GLY A 333 -19.55 -4.53 11.54
CA GLY A 333 -20.04 -4.77 12.90
C GLY A 333 -21.10 -3.77 13.36
N ALA A 334 -20.98 -2.51 12.97
CA ALA A 334 -21.95 -1.47 13.27
C ALA A 334 -23.34 -1.69 12.63
N GLU A 335 -23.41 -2.38 11.47
CA GLU A 335 -24.66 -2.70 10.78
C GLU A 335 -25.23 -4.06 11.18
N SER A 336 -24.34 -5.04 11.34
CA SER A 336 -24.69 -6.45 11.47
C SER A 336 -24.71 -6.93 12.92
N GLY A 337 -24.30 -6.05 13.85
CA GLY A 337 -24.01 -6.38 15.23
C GLY A 337 -22.66 -7.07 15.39
N PHE A 338 -22.01 -6.83 16.52
CA PHE A 338 -20.72 -7.46 16.87
C PHE A 338 -20.96 -8.89 17.36
N SER A 339 -21.08 -9.83 16.41
CA SER A 339 -21.41 -11.22 16.70
C SER A 339 -20.64 -12.18 15.78
N MET A 340 -19.96 -13.16 16.37
CA MET A 340 -19.26 -14.23 15.64
C MET A 340 -20.18 -14.96 14.66
N ARG A 341 -21.42 -15.26 15.07
CA ARG A 341 -22.39 -15.93 14.22
C ARG A 341 -22.83 -15.10 13.01
N SER A 342 -23.02 -13.79 13.19
CA SER A 342 -23.34 -12.87 12.09
C SER A 342 -22.16 -12.78 11.11
N MET A 343 -20.93 -12.70 11.63
CA MET A 343 -19.73 -12.67 10.81
C MET A 343 -19.55 -13.99 10.03
N GLU A 344 -19.70 -15.15 10.68
CA GLU A 344 -19.66 -16.46 10.05
C GLU A 344 -20.61 -16.55 8.85
N SER A 345 -21.88 -16.19 9.06
CA SER A 345 -22.92 -16.31 8.02
C SER A 345 -22.64 -15.44 6.78
N LYS A 346 -21.90 -14.33 6.93
CA LYS A 346 -21.62 -13.36 5.87
C LYS A 346 -20.28 -13.56 5.21
N VAL A 347 -19.24 -13.97 5.97
CA VAL A 347 -17.88 -14.05 5.50
C VAL A 347 -17.52 -15.42 4.92
N PHE A 348 -18.03 -16.51 5.49
CA PHE A 348 -17.62 -17.88 5.10
C PHE A 348 -18.08 -18.31 3.70
N LYS A 349 -19.04 -17.61 3.13
CA LYS A 349 -19.47 -17.82 1.75
C LYS A 349 -18.55 -17.18 0.70
N TRP A 350 -17.54 -16.46 1.15
CA TRP A 350 -16.55 -15.81 0.30
C TRP A 350 -15.32 -16.70 0.13
N ASN A 351 -15.09 -17.19 -1.10
CA ASN A 351 -14.02 -18.12 -1.41
C ASN A 351 -12.74 -17.47 -1.98
N ALA A 352 -12.74 -16.13 -2.11
CA ALA A 352 -11.59 -15.33 -2.54
C ALA A 352 -10.92 -14.65 -1.34
N PRO A 353 -9.77 -13.96 -1.52
CA PRO A 353 -9.08 -13.26 -0.44
C PRO A 353 -9.96 -12.24 0.29
N THR A 354 -9.58 -11.94 1.53
CA THR A 354 -10.31 -11.01 2.40
C THR A 354 -9.37 -10.06 3.14
N ILE A 355 -9.91 -8.88 3.44
CA ILE A 355 -9.29 -7.89 4.31
C ILE A 355 -10.19 -7.70 5.54
N LEU A 356 -9.66 -7.99 6.72
CA LEU A 356 -10.31 -7.62 7.98
C LEU A 356 -9.70 -6.31 8.46
N LEU A 357 -10.55 -5.36 8.84
CA LEU A 357 -10.17 -4.09 9.46
C LEU A 357 -10.75 -4.01 10.85
N VAL A 358 -9.95 -3.70 11.84
CA VAL A 358 -10.38 -3.47 13.22
C VAL A 358 -9.82 -2.16 13.72
N SER A 359 -10.70 -1.30 14.23
CA SER A 359 -10.35 0.02 14.77
C SER A 359 -10.89 0.17 16.19
N GLY A 360 -10.12 0.82 17.04
CA GLY A 360 -10.52 1.01 18.44
C GLY A 360 -9.63 2.01 19.17
N LYS A 361 -10.04 2.32 20.39
CA LYS A 361 -9.29 3.21 21.28
C LYS A 361 -8.39 2.41 22.20
N LEU A 362 -7.20 2.91 22.44
CA LEU A 362 -6.22 2.32 23.35
C LEU A 362 -6.82 2.13 24.75
N ILE A 363 -6.65 0.94 25.31
CA ILE A 363 -6.92 0.68 26.71
C ILE A 363 -5.61 0.91 27.46
N GLU A 364 -5.59 1.87 28.38
CA GLU A 364 -4.42 2.11 29.22
C GLU A 364 -4.02 0.83 29.95
N MET A 365 -2.84 0.32 29.64
CA MET A 365 -2.28 -0.84 30.32
C MET A 365 -1.87 -0.46 31.74
N GLN A 366 -2.42 -1.17 32.70
CA GLN A 366 -1.94 -1.07 34.07
C GLN A 366 -0.80 -2.06 34.32
N PRO A 367 0.23 -1.68 35.10
CA PRO A 367 1.33 -2.59 35.42
C PRO A 367 0.78 -3.90 36.01
N SER A 368 1.45 -5.01 35.73
CA SER A 368 1.05 -6.36 36.16
C SER A 368 0.85 -6.53 37.68
N SER A 369 1.45 -5.63 38.48
CA SER A 369 1.30 -5.52 39.91
C SER A 369 0.28 -4.46 40.36
N GLY A 370 -0.40 -3.79 39.43
CA GLY A 370 -1.33 -2.70 39.69
C GLY A 370 -2.74 -3.15 40.08
N PRO A 371 -3.61 -2.21 40.48
CA PRO A 371 -5.01 -2.49 40.83
C PRO A 371 -5.76 -3.05 39.61
N VAL A 372 -6.91 -3.71 39.86
CA VAL A 372 -7.77 -4.26 38.80
C VAL A 372 -8.17 -3.16 37.83
N PRO A 373 -8.11 -3.40 36.49
CA PRO A 373 -8.50 -2.41 35.48
C PRO A 373 -9.90 -1.86 35.74
N LYS A 374 -10.08 -0.55 35.55
CA LYS A 374 -11.41 0.10 35.68
C LYS A 374 -12.44 -0.48 34.68
N ASN A 375 -11.99 -0.93 33.51
CA ASN A 375 -12.84 -1.59 32.54
C ASN A 375 -13.07 -3.05 32.97
N LYS A 376 -14.27 -3.35 33.46
CA LYS A 376 -14.67 -4.69 33.93
C LYS A 376 -14.57 -5.77 32.86
N LYS A 377 -14.86 -5.43 31.59
CA LYS A 377 -14.78 -6.37 30.45
C LYS A 377 -13.33 -6.72 30.17
N TYR A 378 -12.44 -5.73 30.17
CA TYR A 378 -11.01 -5.94 30.00
C TYR A 378 -10.42 -6.74 31.16
N ALA A 379 -10.84 -6.46 32.39
CA ALA A 379 -10.45 -7.26 33.55
C ALA A 379 -10.86 -8.74 33.42
N ALA A 380 -12.07 -9.00 32.95
CA ALA A 380 -12.55 -10.36 32.68
C ALA A 380 -11.74 -11.04 31.56
N PHE A 381 -11.46 -10.34 30.46
CA PHE A 381 -10.60 -10.87 29.39
C PHE A 381 -9.22 -11.25 29.89
N LEU A 382 -8.59 -10.42 30.75
CA LEU A 382 -7.27 -10.69 31.31
C LEU A 382 -7.23 -11.89 32.29
N THR A 383 -8.36 -12.43 32.73
CA THR A 383 -8.37 -13.68 33.52
C THR A 383 -8.07 -14.91 32.64
N GLU A 384 -8.35 -14.83 31.35
CA GLU A 384 -8.19 -15.91 30.37
C GLU A 384 -7.01 -15.65 29.42
N TYR A 385 -6.63 -14.38 29.21
CA TYR A 385 -5.53 -13.95 28.35
C TYR A 385 -4.25 -13.74 29.18
N PRO A 386 -3.13 -14.39 28.81
CA PRO A 386 -1.90 -14.28 29.58
C PRO A 386 -1.36 -12.85 29.55
N ARG A 387 -1.12 -12.28 30.73
CA ARG A 387 -0.56 -10.94 30.85
C ARG A 387 0.80 -10.85 30.15
N PHE A 388 1.02 -9.72 29.53
CA PHE A 388 2.28 -9.42 28.88
C PHE A 388 3.34 -9.05 29.93
N HIS A 389 4.52 -9.65 29.79
CA HIS A 389 5.71 -9.31 30.54
C HIS A 389 6.82 -9.04 29.54
N ALA A 390 7.28 -7.80 29.43
CA ALA A 390 8.44 -7.49 28.61
C ALA A 390 9.70 -8.14 29.22
N SER A 391 10.52 -8.73 28.38
CA SER A 391 11.78 -9.37 28.79
C SER A 391 12.79 -8.36 29.32
N ASN A 392 12.69 -7.10 28.93
CA ASN A 392 13.52 -5.98 29.38
C ASN A 392 12.66 -4.93 30.09
N ASN A 393 13.09 -4.51 31.27
CA ASN A 393 12.42 -3.46 32.07
C ASN A 393 12.30 -2.08 31.38
N ASN A 394 12.91 -1.92 30.21
CA ASN A 394 12.87 -0.74 29.36
C ASN A 394 11.95 -0.95 28.15
N SER A 395 10.84 -1.71 28.29
CA SER A 395 9.90 -1.79 27.17
C SER A 395 9.40 -0.38 26.84
N PRO A 396 9.64 0.12 25.64
CA PRO A 396 9.03 1.36 25.21
C PRO A 396 7.52 1.12 25.28
N GLN A 397 6.84 1.99 25.99
CA GLN A 397 5.40 2.12 25.80
C GLN A 397 5.14 2.25 24.29
N PRO A 398 4.04 1.72 23.77
CA PRO A 398 3.69 1.99 22.38
C PRO A 398 3.87 3.49 22.18
N PRO A 399 4.60 3.92 21.14
CA PRO A 399 4.96 5.31 20.97
C PRO A 399 3.72 6.15 21.16
N SER A 400 3.78 7.10 22.11
CA SER A 400 2.69 8.00 22.45
C SER A 400 2.26 8.70 21.18
N ALA A 401 1.22 8.19 20.54
CA ALA A 401 0.60 8.85 19.44
C ALA A 401 -0.27 9.95 20.00
N ASP A 402 -0.29 11.10 19.35
CA ASP A 402 -1.23 12.19 19.67
C ASP A 402 -2.70 11.74 19.49
N ASP A 403 -2.91 10.55 18.95
CA ASP A 403 -4.20 9.93 18.71
C ASP A 403 -4.24 8.54 19.38
N ASP A 404 -5.15 8.36 20.34
CA ASP A 404 -5.40 7.09 21.04
C ASP A 404 -6.08 6.03 20.17
N SER A 405 -6.27 6.32 18.89
CA SER A 405 -6.97 5.45 17.94
C SER A 405 -6.00 4.54 17.19
N TYR A 406 -6.17 3.24 17.35
CA TYR A 406 -5.42 2.21 16.64
C TYR A 406 -6.30 1.54 15.57
N THR A 407 -5.70 1.29 14.42
CA THR A 407 -6.34 0.53 13.35
C THR A 407 -5.39 -0.56 12.87
N PHE A 408 -5.87 -1.80 12.91
CA PHE A 408 -5.16 -2.97 12.38
C PHE A 408 -5.90 -3.52 11.18
N MET A 409 -5.13 -4.10 10.27
CA MET A 409 -5.59 -4.81 9.09
C MET A 409 -5.03 -6.22 9.11
N VAL A 410 -5.81 -7.20 8.67
CA VAL A 410 -5.33 -8.55 8.36
C VAL A 410 -5.75 -8.92 6.95
N TYR A 411 -4.78 -9.28 6.12
CA TYR A 411 -5.02 -9.83 4.79
C TYR A 411 -4.94 -11.36 4.86
N LEU A 412 -5.98 -12.03 4.37
CA LEU A 412 -6.04 -13.50 4.28
C LEU A 412 -6.33 -13.91 2.85
N GLN A 413 -5.45 -14.70 2.26
CA GLN A 413 -5.64 -15.23 0.91
C GLN A 413 -6.59 -16.44 0.88
N LYS A 414 -6.55 -17.26 1.91
CA LYS A 414 -7.41 -18.47 2.00
C LYS A 414 -8.79 -18.15 2.55
N PRO A 415 -9.83 -18.85 2.07
CA PRO A 415 -11.18 -18.73 2.61
C PRO A 415 -11.25 -19.01 4.11
N TRP A 416 -12.17 -18.33 4.77
CA TRP A 416 -12.44 -18.52 6.19
C TRP A 416 -13.09 -19.87 6.47
N LYS A 417 -12.71 -20.51 7.58
CA LYS A 417 -13.32 -21.74 8.07
C LYS A 417 -13.35 -21.77 9.59
N ILE A 418 -14.31 -22.50 10.16
CA ILE A 418 -14.30 -22.79 11.60
C ILE A 418 -13.02 -23.55 11.95
N SER A 419 -12.31 -23.07 12.96
CA SER A 419 -11.01 -23.60 13.38
C SER A 419 -10.89 -23.59 14.90
N ASN A 420 -11.53 -24.59 15.54
CA ASN A 420 -11.51 -24.73 16.99
C ASN A 420 -10.23 -25.42 17.51
N SER A 421 -9.56 -26.21 16.68
CA SER A 421 -8.35 -26.97 17.02
C SER A 421 -7.15 -26.61 16.14
N GLU A 422 -7.39 -26.34 14.87
CA GLU A 422 -6.35 -26.07 13.88
C GLU A 422 -6.55 -24.71 13.23
N CYS A 423 -5.46 -24.03 12.88
CA CYS A 423 -5.48 -22.77 12.18
C CYS A 423 -5.70 -22.94 10.67
N PHE A 424 -6.09 -21.87 9.99
CA PHE A 424 -6.16 -21.77 8.54
C PHE A 424 -5.33 -20.56 8.06
N GLY A 425 -5.21 -20.38 6.74
CA GLY A 425 -4.40 -19.33 6.11
C GLY A 425 -3.15 -19.91 5.45
N ASP A 426 -2.30 -19.04 4.95
CA ASP A 426 -1.06 -19.39 4.25
C ASP A 426 0.01 -18.29 4.40
N GLU A 427 1.16 -18.50 3.77
CA GLU A 427 2.31 -17.59 3.78
C GLU A 427 2.07 -16.23 3.08
N HIS A 428 0.98 -16.07 2.35
CA HIS A 428 0.61 -14.80 1.72
C HIS A 428 -0.21 -13.89 2.65
N SER A 429 -0.60 -14.43 3.81
CA SER A 429 -1.31 -13.68 4.83
C SER A 429 -0.36 -12.73 5.56
N PHE A 430 -0.84 -11.57 5.97
CA PHE A 430 -0.05 -10.63 6.78
C PHE A 430 -0.96 -9.79 7.69
N ILE A 431 -0.35 -9.25 8.75
CA ILE A 431 -0.96 -8.25 9.62
C ILE A 431 -0.33 -6.90 9.28
N ALA A 432 -1.12 -5.84 9.30
CA ALA A 432 -0.61 -4.47 9.25
C ALA A 432 -1.25 -3.61 10.33
N GLN A 433 -0.46 -2.80 10.98
CA GLN A 433 -0.94 -1.65 11.74
C GLN A 433 -1.04 -0.47 10.78
N LEU A 434 -2.18 0.21 10.70
CA LEU A 434 -2.42 1.33 9.80
C LEU A 434 -2.40 2.68 10.55
N SER A 435 -2.82 2.70 11.80
CA SER A 435 -2.82 3.86 12.68
C SER A 435 -2.33 3.45 14.07
N PRO A 436 -1.59 4.31 14.76
CA PRO A 436 -1.12 5.66 14.43
C PRO A 436 0.14 5.68 13.53
N ARG A 437 0.68 4.52 13.19
CA ARG A 437 1.86 4.30 12.35
C ARG A 437 1.61 3.11 11.44
N GLN A 438 2.08 3.19 10.19
CA GLN A 438 1.97 2.06 9.28
C GLN A 438 3.14 1.09 9.45
N ILE A 439 2.83 -0.15 9.80
CA ILE A 439 3.82 -1.23 9.96
C ILE A 439 3.22 -2.50 9.37
N ILE A 440 3.99 -3.23 8.55
CA ILE A 440 3.61 -4.53 8.02
C ILE A 440 4.35 -5.62 8.80
N TYR A 441 3.62 -6.66 9.15
CA TYR A 441 4.09 -7.87 9.79
C TYR A 441 3.84 -9.06 8.85
N PRO A 442 4.77 -9.33 7.91
CA PRO A 442 4.60 -10.40 6.94
C PRO A 442 4.67 -11.76 7.60
N SER A 443 4.03 -12.75 7.01
CA SER A 443 4.09 -14.13 7.49
C SER A 443 5.46 -14.79 7.26
N SER A 444 5.68 -15.86 7.98
CA SER A 444 6.80 -16.79 7.77
C SER A 444 6.36 -17.97 6.90
N ALA A 445 7.19 -18.35 5.91
CA ALA A 445 6.85 -19.40 4.94
C ALA A 445 6.60 -20.80 5.55
N TYR A 446 7.12 -21.07 6.75
CA TYR A 446 7.01 -22.37 7.40
C TYR A 446 6.13 -22.35 8.65
N ALA A 447 5.27 -21.35 8.78
CA ALA A 447 4.37 -21.23 9.91
C ALA A 447 3.06 -22.00 9.68
N HIS A 448 2.32 -22.25 10.77
CA HIS A 448 1.06 -22.98 10.72
C HIS A 448 -0.10 -22.27 11.43
N ASN A 449 0.19 -21.25 12.24
CA ASN A 449 -0.82 -20.60 13.08
C ASN A 449 -1.24 -19.25 12.49
N TYR A 450 -1.61 -19.20 11.19
CA TYR A 450 -1.92 -17.95 10.52
C TYR A 450 -3.18 -17.28 11.05
N ALA A 451 -4.29 -18.02 11.08
CA ALA A 451 -5.56 -17.51 11.56
C ALA A 451 -6.42 -18.61 12.21
N TYR A 452 -7.26 -18.23 13.17
CA TYR A 452 -8.33 -19.10 13.65
C TYR A 452 -9.63 -18.30 13.84
N PHE A 453 -10.76 -19.02 13.65
CA PHE A 453 -12.11 -18.58 13.97
C PHE A 453 -12.72 -19.62 14.93
N ASN A 454 -12.77 -19.28 16.22
CA ASN A 454 -13.17 -20.22 17.26
C ASN A 454 -14.62 -19.96 17.71
N THR A 455 -15.52 -20.91 17.44
CA THR A 455 -16.94 -20.82 17.80
C THR A 455 -17.23 -21.21 19.24
N LEU A 456 -16.25 -21.74 19.96
CA LEU A 456 -16.39 -22.16 21.36
C LEU A 456 -16.07 -21.03 22.34
N GLY A 457 -16.14 -19.78 21.88
CA GLY A 457 -15.92 -18.58 22.68
C GLY A 457 -14.50 -18.04 22.66
N GLY A 458 -13.59 -18.59 21.84
CA GLY A 458 -12.23 -18.11 21.68
C GLY A 458 -12.05 -16.93 20.72
N GLY A 459 -13.11 -16.53 20.00
CA GLY A 459 -13.06 -15.39 19.08
C GLY A 459 -12.18 -15.63 17.86
N LEU A 460 -11.43 -14.59 17.47
CA LEU A 460 -10.54 -14.58 16.32
C LEU A 460 -9.09 -14.44 16.78
N GLY A 461 -8.18 -15.09 16.09
CA GLY A 461 -6.75 -14.85 16.31
C GLY A 461 -5.96 -15.01 15.04
N PHE A 462 -4.94 -14.17 14.92
CA PHE A 462 -4.01 -14.13 13.80
C PHE A 462 -2.60 -14.19 14.37
N GLY A 463 -1.81 -15.17 13.95
CA GLY A 463 -0.49 -15.44 14.50
C GLY A 463 -0.50 -16.21 15.84
N SER A 464 -1.63 -16.74 16.27
CA SER A 464 -1.85 -17.40 17.54
C SER A 464 -2.44 -18.79 17.34
N LYS A 465 -2.25 -19.68 18.31
CA LYS A 465 -2.98 -20.96 18.37
C LYS A 465 -4.40 -20.72 18.92
N PRO A 466 -5.39 -21.54 18.50
CA PRO A 466 -6.71 -21.52 19.13
C PRO A 466 -6.60 -21.69 20.65
N PRO A 467 -7.44 -21.00 21.44
CA PRO A 467 -7.41 -21.10 22.89
C PRO A 467 -7.78 -22.51 23.34
N LEU A 468 -7.14 -22.98 24.39
CA LEU A 468 -7.49 -24.23 25.03
C LEU A 468 -8.72 -24.01 25.92
N ILE A 469 -9.73 -24.87 25.77
CA ILE A 469 -10.91 -24.84 26.61
C ILE A 469 -10.84 -25.98 27.60
N LYS A 470 -10.75 -25.65 28.89
CA LYS A 470 -10.70 -26.62 29.98
C LYS A 470 -11.65 -26.16 31.09
N ASN A 471 -12.60 -27.00 31.49
CA ASN A 471 -13.60 -26.70 32.54
C ASN A 471 -14.33 -25.38 32.32
N ASN A 472 -14.76 -25.09 31.11
CA ASN A 472 -15.39 -23.82 30.69
C ASN A 472 -14.51 -22.56 30.83
N VAL A 473 -13.23 -22.70 31.15
CA VAL A 473 -12.25 -21.62 31.14
C VAL A 473 -11.46 -21.67 29.84
N ARG A 474 -11.33 -20.51 29.19
CA ARG A 474 -10.53 -20.35 27.97
C ARG A 474 -9.12 -19.91 28.35
N ILE A 475 -8.14 -20.56 27.83
CA ILE A 475 -6.73 -20.20 28.02
C ILE A 475 -6.18 -19.80 26.65
N PHE A 476 -6.07 -18.51 26.43
CA PHE A 476 -5.49 -17.98 25.20
C PHE A 476 -4.00 -18.28 25.12
N LYS A 477 -3.52 -18.49 23.87
CA LYS A 477 -2.11 -18.72 23.55
C LYS A 477 -1.68 -17.76 22.46
N PRO A 478 -1.52 -16.46 22.78
CA PRO A 478 -1.03 -15.49 21.80
C PRO A 478 0.36 -15.88 21.31
N GLY A 479 0.61 -15.64 20.02
CA GLY A 479 1.94 -15.83 19.44
C GLY A 479 2.85 -14.64 19.68
N GLU A 480 4.03 -14.71 19.11
CA GLU A 480 5.10 -13.72 19.27
C GLU A 480 4.73 -12.38 18.61
N VAL A 481 4.19 -12.44 17.39
CA VAL A 481 3.55 -11.32 16.70
C VAL A 481 2.14 -11.77 16.35
N SER A 482 1.15 -11.24 17.03
CA SER A 482 -0.22 -11.75 16.94
C SER A 482 -1.28 -10.72 17.28
N LEU A 483 -2.43 -10.84 16.61
CA LEU A 483 -3.65 -10.08 16.88
C LEU A 483 -4.72 -11.04 17.37
N THR A 484 -5.27 -10.80 18.56
CA THR A 484 -6.37 -11.59 19.14
C THR A 484 -7.59 -10.69 19.35
N ILE A 485 -8.76 -11.13 18.89
CA ILE A 485 -10.04 -10.45 19.06
C ILE A 485 -10.94 -11.39 19.86
N GLU A 486 -11.46 -10.95 20.99
CA GLU A 486 -12.34 -11.78 21.80
C GLU A 486 -13.69 -12.08 21.12
N ALA A 487 -14.41 -13.08 21.61
CA ALA A 487 -15.65 -13.55 20.99
C ALA A 487 -16.79 -12.52 20.99
N ALA A 488 -16.82 -11.57 21.94
CA ALA A 488 -17.76 -10.46 21.96
C ALA A 488 -17.40 -9.36 20.97
N MET A 489 -16.20 -9.41 20.35
CA MET A 489 -15.66 -8.38 19.44
C MET A 489 -15.62 -6.97 20.05
N GLU A 490 -15.42 -6.88 21.37
CA GLU A 490 -15.29 -5.62 22.09
C GLU A 490 -13.85 -5.25 22.38
N ILE A 491 -12.98 -6.27 22.51
CA ILE A 491 -11.56 -6.09 22.85
C ILE A 491 -10.70 -6.80 21.82
N ALA A 492 -9.67 -6.09 21.33
CA ALA A 492 -8.60 -6.68 20.56
C ALA A 492 -7.26 -6.41 21.25
N CYS A 493 -6.36 -7.39 21.15
CA CYS A 493 -5.03 -7.33 21.73
C CYS A 493 -4.00 -7.68 20.68
N PHE A 494 -3.10 -6.75 20.37
CA PHE A 494 -1.97 -6.96 19.49
C PHE A 494 -0.70 -7.09 20.32
N ARG A 495 -0.02 -8.22 20.19
CA ARG A 495 1.25 -8.53 20.88
C ARG A 495 2.40 -8.55 19.89
N HIS A 496 3.51 -7.94 20.25
CA HIS A 496 4.73 -7.90 19.48
C HIS A 496 5.93 -8.22 20.38
N LEU A 497 6.57 -9.36 20.14
CA LEU A 497 7.80 -9.79 20.78
C LEU A 497 8.99 -9.63 19.84
N ALA A 498 10.19 -9.58 20.39
CA ALA A 498 11.43 -9.48 19.62
C ALA A 498 11.75 -10.74 18.78
N VAL A 499 11.07 -11.85 19.07
CA VAL A 499 11.26 -13.13 18.39
C VAL A 499 10.22 -13.27 17.27
N PRO A 500 10.61 -13.65 16.04
CA PRO A 500 9.66 -13.91 14.97
C PRO A 500 8.87 -15.20 15.25
N GLY A 501 7.55 -15.14 15.04
CA GLY A 501 6.64 -16.26 15.13
C GLY A 501 6.04 -16.63 13.78
N THR A 502 4.72 -16.85 13.77
CA THR A 502 3.95 -17.02 12.53
C THR A 502 4.05 -15.76 11.65
N TYR A 503 3.97 -14.60 12.27
CA TYR A 503 4.27 -13.32 11.63
C TYR A 503 5.63 -12.82 12.11
N LYS A 504 6.36 -12.18 11.20
CA LYS A 504 7.67 -11.60 11.48
C LYS A 504 7.51 -10.25 12.18
N THR A 505 8.56 -9.83 12.86
CA THR A 505 8.65 -8.47 13.41
C THR A 505 8.63 -7.44 12.27
N GLY A 506 8.08 -6.26 12.51
CA GLY A 506 8.00 -5.21 11.50
C GLY A 506 9.38 -4.77 11.02
N SER A 507 9.53 -4.61 9.71
CA SER A 507 10.82 -4.23 9.07
C SER A 507 11.34 -2.86 9.51
N ILE A 508 10.48 -1.99 10.05
CA ILE A 508 10.86 -0.65 10.49
C ILE A 508 11.71 -0.66 11.77
N PHE A 509 11.61 -1.72 12.58
CA PHE A 509 12.33 -1.77 13.84
C PHE A 509 13.84 -1.99 13.63
N PRO A 510 14.69 -1.31 14.44
CA PRO A 510 16.14 -1.54 14.43
C PRO A 510 16.48 -2.91 15.01
N HIS A 511 17.78 -3.20 15.20
CA HIS A 511 18.25 -4.46 15.76
C HIS A 511 17.68 -4.79 17.16
N ASN A 512 17.41 -3.77 17.98
CA ASN A 512 16.68 -3.93 19.23
C ASN A 512 15.18 -3.78 18.98
N VAL A 513 14.56 -4.88 18.59
CA VAL A 513 13.12 -4.95 18.33
C VAL A 513 12.36 -4.72 19.63
N PRO A 514 11.47 -3.70 19.71
CA PRO A 514 10.72 -3.44 20.92
C PRO A 514 9.68 -4.54 21.18
N GLU A 515 9.55 -4.93 22.44
CA GLU A 515 8.48 -5.82 22.90
C GLU A 515 7.37 -4.98 23.52
N PHE A 516 6.16 -5.11 22.99
CA PHE A 516 5.01 -4.36 23.47
C PHE A 516 3.70 -5.11 23.24
N GLU A 517 2.68 -4.68 23.95
CA GLU A 517 1.29 -5.12 23.73
C GLU A 517 0.37 -3.91 23.67
N ILE A 518 -0.54 -3.93 22.70
CA ILE A 518 -1.54 -2.89 22.48
C ILE A 518 -2.91 -3.54 22.64
N SER A 519 -3.64 -3.14 23.68
CA SER A 519 -5.03 -3.54 23.88
C SER A 519 -5.96 -2.39 23.49
N ILE A 520 -6.95 -2.66 22.67
CA ILE A 520 -7.92 -1.67 22.21
C ILE A 520 -9.35 -2.07 22.54
N ASN A 521 -10.15 -1.07 22.88
CA ASN A 521 -11.60 -1.19 22.92
C ASN A 521 -12.13 -0.97 21.49
N ILE A 522 -12.65 -2.03 20.87
CA ILE A 522 -13.07 -2.01 19.48
C ILE A 522 -14.25 -1.05 19.30
N THR A 523 -14.11 -0.12 18.37
CA THR A 523 -15.18 0.79 17.95
C THR A 523 -15.84 0.34 16.66
N ASN A 524 -15.03 -0.19 15.72
CA ASN A 524 -15.49 -0.69 14.44
C ASN A 524 -14.68 -1.93 14.03
N LEU A 525 -15.37 -2.87 13.38
CA LEU A 525 -14.79 -4.06 12.78
C LEU A 525 -15.50 -4.34 11.46
N GLU A 526 -14.73 -4.50 10.40
CA GLU A 526 -15.23 -4.68 9.05
C GLU A 526 -14.45 -5.80 8.35
N VAL A 527 -15.13 -6.57 7.50
CA VAL A 527 -14.51 -7.55 6.60
C VAL A 527 -14.92 -7.27 5.17
N TRP A 528 -13.93 -7.15 4.32
CA TRP A 528 -14.09 -6.86 2.90
C TRP A 528 -13.53 -8.03 2.10
N GLY A 529 -14.32 -8.53 1.15
CA GLY A 529 -13.86 -9.50 0.15
C GLY A 529 -13.08 -8.78 -0.93
N CYS A 530 -12.03 -9.42 -1.42
CA CYS A 530 -11.23 -8.94 -2.54
C CYS A 530 -10.76 -10.14 -3.36
N GLY A 531 -9.94 -9.94 -4.37
CA GLY A 531 -9.41 -11.00 -5.19
C GLY A 531 -9.16 -10.56 -6.63
N SER A 532 -8.65 -11.46 -7.45
CA SER A 532 -8.51 -11.24 -8.88
C SER A 532 -9.89 -11.15 -9.54
N GLN A 533 -9.97 -10.52 -10.69
CA GLN A 533 -11.24 -10.43 -11.44
C GLN A 533 -11.85 -11.83 -11.69
N LYS A 534 -11.01 -12.82 -11.98
CA LYS A 534 -11.44 -14.20 -12.18
C LYS A 534 -12.09 -14.78 -10.93
N GLU A 535 -11.49 -14.59 -9.75
CA GLU A 535 -12.04 -15.06 -8.47
C GLU A 535 -13.37 -14.38 -8.15
N LEU A 536 -13.49 -13.07 -8.43
CA LEU A 536 -14.75 -12.33 -8.23
C LEU A 536 -15.85 -12.83 -9.16
N GLU A 537 -15.54 -13.11 -10.42
CA GLU A 537 -16.50 -13.66 -11.38
C GLU A 537 -16.95 -15.08 -10.99
N GLU A 538 -16.03 -15.93 -10.54
CA GLU A 538 -16.32 -17.27 -10.02
C GLU A 538 -17.22 -17.20 -8.78
N GLN A 539 -16.92 -16.28 -7.86
CA GLN A 539 -17.74 -16.04 -6.67
C GLN A 539 -19.15 -15.57 -7.04
N LYS A 540 -19.27 -14.66 -8.01
CA LYS A 540 -20.57 -14.18 -8.50
C LYS A 540 -21.40 -15.32 -9.09
N LYS A 541 -20.79 -16.17 -9.92
CA LYS A 541 -21.47 -17.36 -10.49
C LYS A 541 -21.94 -18.32 -9.41
N LEU A 542 -21.12 -18.55 -8.38
CA LEU A 542 -21.47 -19.42 -7.25
C LEU A 542 -22.69 -18.86 -6.50
N TRP A 543 -22.72 -17.56 -6.19
CA TRP A 543 -23.84 -16.92 -5.52
C TRP A 543 -25.13 -16.93 -6.35
N GLU A 544 -25.03 -16.71 -7.66
CA GLU A 544 -26.18 -16.80 -8.56
C GLU A 544 -26.74 -18.23 -8.61
N TRP A 545 -25.87 -19.24 -8.55
CA TRP A 545 -26.29 -20.63 -8.47
C TRP A 545 -26.95 -20.94 -7.13
N GLU A 546 -26.35 -20.56 -5.99
CA GLU A 546 -26.93 -20.75 -4.65
C GLU A 546 -28.30 -20.07 -4.52
N ASN A 547 -28.45 -18.86 -5.03
CA ASN A 547 -29.72 -18.13 -5.00
C ASN A 547 -30.80 -18.86 -5.81
N ARG A 548 -30.46 -19.34 -7.02
CA ARG A 548 -31.39 -20.14 -7.83
C ARG A 548 -31.82 -21.41 -7.12
N GLU A 549 -30.88 -22.09 -6.47
CA GLU A 549 -31.20 -23.30 -5.71
C GLU A 549 -32.05 -23.01 -4.48
N ALA A 550 -31.76 -21.92 -3.77
CA ALA A 550 -32.58 -21.47 -2.62
C ALA A 550 -33.98 -21.09 -3.03
N GLU A 551 -34.16 -20.43 -4.17
CA GLU A 551 -35.51 -20.12 -4.74
C GLU A 551 -36.24 -21.38 -5.18
N ALA A 552 -35.54 -22.33 -5.82
CA ALA A 552 -36.12 -23.60 -6.18
C ALA A 552 -36.62 -24.40 -4.96
N ARG A 553 -35.82 -24.44 -3.89
CA ARG A 553 -36.20 -25.07 -2.61
C ARG A 553 -37.37 -24.37 -1.96
N LYS A 554 -37.42 -23.02 -1.99
CA LYS A 554 -38.58 -22.25 -1.49
C LYS A 554 -39.86 -22.59 -2.26
N LYS A 555 -39.79 -22.70 -3.59
CA LYS A 555 -40.94 -23.08 -4.43
C LYS A 555 -41.41 -24.51 -4.14
N LEU A 556 -40.49 -25.48 -3.99
CA LEU A 556 -40.81 -26.86 -3.62
C LEU A 556 -41.46 -26.93 -2.24
N ASN A 557 -40.93 -26.20 -1.25
CA ASN A 557 -41.51 -26.17 0.08
C ASN A 557 -42.90 -25.50 0.07
N ALA A 558 -43.13 -24.46 -0.72
CA ALA A 558 -44.43 -23.83 -0.88
C ALA A 558 -45.46 -24.81 -1.51
N MET A 559 -45.05 -25.55 -2.56
CA MET A 559 -45.88 -26.58 -3.17
C MET A 559 -46.26 -27.70 -2.16
N HIS A 560 -45.26 -28.18 -1.39
CA HIS A 560 -45.56 -29.17 -0.34
C HIS A 560 -46.48 -28.67 0.77
N TRP A 561 -46.41 -27.36 1.11
CA TRP A 561 -47.34 -26.74 2.06
C TRP A 561 -48.76 -26.65 1.50
N ASP A 562 -48.91 -26.29 0.23
CA ASP A 562 -50.20 -26.20 -0.45
C ASP A 562 -50.82 -27.61 -0.63
N ASP A 563 -50.01 -28.60 -1.02
CA ASP A 563 -50.45 -30.00 -1.12
C ASP A 563 -50.84 -30.57 0.26
N GLY A 564 -50.03 -30.28 1.30
CA GLY A 564 -50.34 -30.67 2.69
C GLY A 564 -51.61 -30.02 3.22
N ARG A 565 -51.85 -28.76 2.90
CA ARG A 565 -53.07 -28.03 3.27
C ARG A 565 -54.30 -28.58 2.54
N ALA A 566 -54.17 -28.84 1.24
CA ALA A 566 -55.25 -29.46 0.45
C ALA A 566 -55.62 -30.86 0.98
N LEU A 567 -54.63 -31.65 1.41
CA LEU A 567 -54.85 -32.96 2.03
C LEU A 567 -55.53 -32.85 3.40
N LEU A 568 -55.19 -31.86 4.22
CA LEU A 568 -55.82 -31.60 5.51
C LEU A 568 -57.24 -31.02 5.36
N GLU A 569 -57.52 -30.23 4.32
CA GLU A 569 -58.84 -29.77 3.94
C GLU A 569 -59.72 -30.94 3.43
N MET A 570 -59.16 -31.84 2.61
CA MET A 570 -59.84 -33.06 2.17
C MET A 570 -60.12 -34.04 3.32
N ALA A 571 -59.23 -34.10 4.32
CA ALA A 571 -59.41 -34.93 5.51
C ALA A 571 -60.35 -34.28 6.54
N GLY A 572 -60.92 -33.10 6.27
CA GLY A 572 -61.83 -32.41 7.16
C GLY A 572 -61.21 -31.89 8.47
N MET A 573 -59.92 -31.82 8.54
CA MET A 573 -59.19 -31.37 9.73
C MET A 573 -58.99 -29.86 9.80
N ILE A 574 -59.19 -29.10 8.72
CA ILE A 574 -59.15 -27.64 8.64
C ILE A 574 -60.36 -27.16 7.83
N GLY A 575 -61.21 -26.28 8.40
CA GLY A 575 -62.31 -25.66 7.71
C GLY A 575 -61.89 -24.62 6.68
N LYS A 576 -62.65 -24.45 5.62
CA LYS A 576 -62.34 -23.55 4.49
C LYS A 576 -62.23 -22.07 4.83
N ASP A 577 -62.66 -21.64 6.04
CA ASP A 577 -62.73 -20.22 6.41
C ASP A 577 -62.26 -19.92 7.86
N GLN A 578 -61.05 -20.23 8.19
CA GLN A 578 -60.41 -19.64 9.39
C GLN A 578 -59.14 -18.91 9.04
N SER A 579 -59.29 -17.64 8.60
CA SER A 579 -58.28 -16.63 8.78
C SER A 579 -58.23 -16.28 10.26
N GLY A 580 -57.32 -16.92 11.01
CA GLY A 580 -57.10 -16.62 12.42
C GLY A 580 -56.48 -15.24 12.59
N GLY A 581 -57.26 -14.22 12.87
CA GLY A 581 -56.82 -13.01 13.48
C GLY A 581 -56.58 -13.31 14.97
N SER A 582 -55.33 -13.29 15.42
CA SER A 582 -55.03 -13.21 16.84
C SER A 582 -55.16 -11.77 17.31
N VAL A 583 -55.92 -11.56 18.33
CA VAL A 583 -56.04 -10.36 19.16
C VAL A 583 -54.74 -10.14 19.96
#